data_b576f2b2af92f4a6f538dd0d5081efe3
#
_entry.id   b576f2b2af92f4a6f538dd0d5081efe3
#
_cell.length_a   1.000
_cell.length_b   1.000
_cell.length_c   1.000
_cell.angle_alpha   90.00
_cell.angle_beta   90.00
_cell.angle_gamma   90.00
#
_symmetry.space_group_name_H-M   'P 1'
#
loop_
_entity.id
_entity.type
_entity.pdbx_description
1 polymer ?
#
loop_
_entity_poly.entity_id
_entity_poly.type
_entity_poly.pdbx_seq_one_letter_code
_entity_poly.pdbx_strand_id
1 'polypeptide(L)'
;MKRRSFFKKSSSALLGIGLATNYSCDNTNKKSAENPFKTCVTLDRQDVFFYAQAIKDAIKIVHIADTHLFKDDERGIPYQEFSSRMAKAYNQTRHFITRENTNPEEAFEETLAFAKEVNADLITLIGDIFSFPSEAAIEWVLLKLKETGIPYIYIAGNHDWHYEGMKGSLESLRDTWIEKRLLPLYQGNNPLMAAYDIKGIRFLAIDNSTYQINEKQLAFFEEQVASGMPLVLLVHIPMYAPGKHVSFGCGNPNWGAFTDRNFELERRPKWPESGHSQTTLNFHRKVFDAPNLLGIFTGHIHRNSIEIIKGKPQIVTDDNASGGYLEINFIPIAETDKRLII
;
A
#
# COMPACT_ATOMS: atom_id res chain seq x y z
N MET A 1 -43.77 13.75 -31.36
CA MET A 1 -43.86 14.59 -32.59
C MET A 1 -42.48 14.73 -33.21
N LYS A 2 -42.35 14.21 -34.43
CA LYS A 2 -41.42 14.49 -35.53
C LYS A 2 -39.93 14.83 -35.27
N ARG A 3 -39.07 13.85 -35.61
CA ARG A 3 -37.69 14.00 -36.05
C ARG A 3 -37.61 14.82 -37.35
N ARG A 4 -36.60 15.66 -37.50
CA ARG A 4 -36.16 16.17 -38.82
C ARG A 4 -34.67 16.02 -38.97
N SER A 5 -34.29 15.19 -39.95
CA SER A 5 -32.99 15.01 -40.56
C SER A 5 -32.63 16.20 -41.45
N PHE A 6 -31.36 16.58 -41.52
CA PHE A 6 -30.80 17.43 -42.55
C PHE A 6 -29.55 16.81 -43.16
N PHE A 7 -29.71 16.18 -44.29
CA PHE A 7 -28.62 15.91 -45.23
C PHE A 7 -28.59 17.01 -46.27
N LYS A 8 -27.44 17.64 -46.50
CA LYS A 8 -27.18 18.37 -47.73
C LYS A 8 -25.96 17.77 -48.41
N LYS A 9 -26.19 17.24 -49.61
CA LYS A 9 -25.19 16.84 -50.57
C LYS A 9 -24.61 18.11 -51.23
N SER A 10 -23.29 18.14 -51.43
CA SER A 10 -22.67 18.99 -52.47
C SER A 10 -21.61 18.15 -53.19
N SER A 11 -21.91 17.87 -54.42
CA SER A 11 -20.99 17.27 -55.40
C SER A 11 -20.11 18.36 -55.99
N SER A 12 -18.81 18.18 -56.05
CA SER A 12 -17.92 18.91 -56.98
C SER A 12 -16.81 17.95 -57.42
N ALA A 13 -16.89 17.62 -58.67
CA ALA A 13 -15.88 16.86 -59.40
C ALA A 13 -14.68 17.78 -59.70
N LEU A 14 -13.46 17.31 -59.45
CA LEU A 14 -12.26 17.85 -60.08
C LEU A 14 -11.34 16.68 -60.49
N LEU A 15 -11.11 16.62 -61.78
CA LEU A 15 -10.06 15.78 -62.39
C LEU A 15 -8.67 16.24 -61.94
N GLY A 16 -7.80 15.32 -61.63
CA GLY A 16 -6.37 15.60 -61.32
C GLY A 16 -5.52 14.34 -61.39
N ILE A 17 -5.02 14.05 -62.54
CA ILE A 17 -3.71 13.44 -62.94
C ILE A 17 -3.04 12.54 -61.89
N GLY A 18 -2.90 11.25 -62.24
CA GLY A 18 -2.17 10.25 -61.48
C GLY A 18 -0.66 10.49 -61.44
N LEU A 19 -0.13 10.44 -60.26
CA LEU A 19 1.26 10.06 -59.98
C LEU A 19 1.18 8.86 -59.02
N ALA A 20 1.43 7.69 -59.60
CA ALA A 20 1.59 6.44 -58.86
C ALA A 20 2.90 6.52 -58.07
N THR A 21 2.85 6.98 -56.85
CA THR A 21 3.90 6.72 -55.86
C THR A 21 3.61 5.37 -55.24
N ASN A 22 4.44 4.37 -55.59
CA ASN A 22 4.48 3.11 -54.84
C ASN A 22 4.81 3.39 -53.37
N TYR A 23 3.79 3.58 -52.55
CA TYR A 23 3.93 3.43 -51.10
C TYR A 23 4.02 1.91 -50.86
N SER A 24 5.23 1.42 -50.76
CA SER A 24 5.51 0.16 -50.09
C SER A 24 5.06 0.34 -48.66
N CYS A 25 3.91 -0.19 -48.32
CA CYS A 25 3.56 -0.43 -46.94
C CYS A 25 4.50 -1.52 -46.42
N ASP A 26 5.64 -1.11 -45.90
CA ASP A 26 6.42 -1.95 -45.02
C ASP A 26 5.55 -2.19 -43.76
N ASN A 27 4.73 -3.24 -43.84
CA ASN A 27 4.03 -3.82 -42.71
C ASN A 27 5.08 -4.55 -41.85
N THR A 28 6.03 -3.81 -41.29
CA THR A 28 6.74 -4.27 -40.12
C THR A 28 5.76 -4.19 -38.97
N ASN A 29 4.96 -5.25 -38.84
CA ASN A 29 4.32 -5.60 -37.55
C ASN A 29 5.45 -5.77 -36.53
N LYS A 30 6.01 -4.67 -36.03
CA LYS A 30 6.66 -4.65 -34.73
C LYS A 30 5.53 -4.91 -33.75
N LYS A 31 5.26 -6.19 -33.43
CA LYS A 31 4.60 -6.54 -32.18
C LYS A 31 5.35 -5.73 -31.13
N SER A 32 4.73 -4.70 -30.56
CA SER A 32 5.27 -4.05 -29.37
C SER A 32 5.50 -5.16 -28.37
N ALA A 33 6.74 -5.30 -27.91
CA ALA A 33 7.04 -6.31 -26.91
C ALA A 33 6.05 -6.13 -25.77
N GLU A 34 5.25 -7.15 -25.49
CA GLU A 34 4.26 -7.10 -24.40
C GLU A 34 5.01 -6.78 -23.12
N ASN A 35 4.49 -5.83 -22.34
CA ASN A 35 5.07 -5.48 -21.05
C ASN A 35 4.84 -6.66 -20.08
N PRO A 36 5.89 -7.42 -19.68
CA PRO A 36 5.75 -8.61 -18.85
C PRO A 36 5.23 -8.29 -17.43
N PHE A 37 5.27 -7.03 -17.05
CA PHE A 37 4.80 -6.53 -15.76
C PHE A 37 3.34 -6.02 -15.79
N LYS A 38 2.67 -6.11 -16.93
CA LYS A 38 1.24 -5.81 -17.00
C LYS A 38 0.49 -6.83 -16.14
N THR A 39 -0.26 -6.33 -15.17
CA THR A 39 -1.01 -7.17 -14.24
C THR A 39 -2.49 -7.24 -14.63
N CYS A 40 -3.08 -8.43 -14.48
CA CYS A 40 -4.51 -8.60 -14.33
C CYS A 40 -4.77 -8.85 -12.84
N VAL A 41 -5.73 -8.15 -12.26
CA VAL A 41 -6.08 -8.28 -10.84
C VAL A 41 -7.55 -8.65 -10.72
N THR A 42 -7.84 -9.66 -9.91
CA THR A 42 -9.19 -9.99 -9.49
C THR A 42 -9.30 -9.90 -7.99
N LEU A 43 -10.46 -9.47 -7.50
CA LEU A 43 -10.77 -9.41 -6.08
C LEU A 43 -12.09 -10.15 -5.86
N ASP A 44 -12.08 -11.12 -4.93
CA ASP A 44 -13.27 -11.74 -4.39
C ASP A 44 -13.23 -11.66 -2.86
N ARG A 45 -13.99 -10.71 -2.30
CA ARG A 45 -14.00 -10.38 -0.87
C ARG A 45 -12.61 -9.96 -0.37
N GLN A 46 -11.88 -10.85 0.32
CA GLN A 46 -10.53 -10.63 0.85
C GLN A 46 -9.45 -11.24 -0.02
N ASP A 47 -9.85 -12.06 -1.02
CA ASP A 47 -8.90 -12.78 -1.88
C ASP A 47 -8.54 -11.91 -3.07
N VAL A 48 -7.27 -11.59 -3.19
CA VAL A 48 -6.71 -10.79 -4.28
C VAL A 48 -5.79 -11.66 -5.11
N PHE A 49 -6.04 -11.71 -6.41
CA PHE A 49 -5.23 -12.50 -7.32
C PHE A 49 -4.53 -11.58 -8.33
N PHE A 50 -3.21 -11.68 -8.38
CA PHE A 50 -2.35 -11.00 -9.34
C PHE A 50 -1.81 -11.97 -10.36
N TYR A 51 -2.08 -11.70 -11.62
CA TYR A 51 -1.56 -12.46 -12.75
C TYR A 51 -0.64 -11.56 -13.59
N ALA A 52 0.61 -11.96 -13.83
CA ALA A 52 1.53 -11.27 -14.72
C ALA A 52 2.56 -12.27 -15.30
N GLN A 53 3.07 -11.99 -16.49
CA GLN A 53 4.12 -12.84 -17.10
C GLN A 53 5.44 -12.80 -16.32
N ALA A 54 5.68 -11.71 -15.58
CA ALA A 54 6.86 -11.55 -14.75
C ALA A 54 6.85 -12.45 -13.51
N ILE A 55 5.68 -12.94 -13.07
CA ILE A 55 5.54 -13.86 -11.94
C ILE A 55 5.97 -15.24 -12.39
N LYS A 56 6.96 -15.85 -11.70
CA LYS A 56 7.51 -17.16 -12.05
C LYS A 56 7.00 -18.26 -11.13
N ASP A 57 6.89 -17.95 -9.85
CA ASP A 57 6.44 -18.87 -8.81
C ASP A 57 5.21 -18.31 -8.10
N ALA A 58 4.31 -19.18 -7.69
CA ALA A 58 3.16 -18.76 -6.91
C ALA A 58 3.60 -18.30 -5.51
N ILE A 59 3.04 -17.17 -5.06
CA ILE A 59 3.27 -16.62 -3.72
C ILE A 59 1.92 -16.32 -3.08
N LYS A 60 1.73 -16.78 -1.87
CA LYS A 60 0.57 -16.46 -1.05
C LYS A 60 0.98 -15.60 0.15
N ILE A 61 0.31 -14.48 0.33
CA ILE A 61 0.60 -13.52 1.38
C ILE A 61 -0.67 -13.25 2.19
N VAL A 62 -0.53 -13.20 3.50
CA VAL A 62 -1.55 -12.61 4.37
C VAL A 62 -1.10 -11.20 4.74
N HIS A 63 -1.89 -10.22 4.31
CA HIS A 63 -1.61 -8.79 4.45
C HIS A 63 -2.48 -8.20 5.56
N ILE A 64 -1.84 -7.60 6.55
CA ILE A 64 -2.42 -7.08 7.78
C ILE A 64 -2.02 -5.62 7.94
N ALA A 65 -2.98 -4.75 8.26
CA ALA A 65 -2.76 -3.37 8.69
C ALA A 65 -3.78 -2.96 9.74
N ASP A 66 -3.52 -1.87 10.45
CA ASP A 66 -4.49 -1.23 11.33
C ASP A 66 -5.06 -2.17 12.41
N THR A 67 -4.19 -2.95 13.06
CA THR A 67 -4.56 -3.82 14.18
C THR A 67 -4.82 -3.02 15.45
N HIS A 68 -4.09 -1.93 15.66
CA HIS A 68 -4.24 -1.02 16.80
C HIS A 68 -4.19 -1.72 18.17
N LEU A 69 -3.22 -2.62 18.34
CA LEU A 69 -2.98 -3.24 19.64
C LEU A 69 -2.66 -2.17 20.71
N PHE A 70 -3.28 -2.33 21.87
CA PHE A 70 -3.13 -1.38 22.99
C PHE A 70 -2.67 -2.06 24.29
N LYS A 71 -2.25 -3.33 24.21
CA LYS A 71 -1.65 -4.05 25.34
C LYS A 71 -0.50 -3.24 25.92
N ASP A 72 -0.48 -3.07 27.25
CA ASP A 72 0.56 -2.32 27.95
C ASP A 72 0.86 -2.95 29.32
N ASP A 73 1.96 -2.55 29.95
CA ASP A 73 2.36 -2.99 31.26
C ASP A 73 2.94 -1.82 32.10
N GLU A 74 3.61 -2.13 33.19
CA GLU A 74 4.20 -1.13 34.08
C GLU A 74 5.21 -0.19 33.41
N ARG A 75 5.85 -0.64 32.30
CA ARG A 75 6.79 0.17 31.49
C ARG A 75 6.07 1.31 30.76
N GLY A 76 4.76 1.18 30.54
CA GLY A 76 3.92 2.20 29.93
C GLY A 76 3.43 3.29 30.89
N ILE A 77 3.52 3.07 32.22
CA ILE A 77 3.03 4.03 33.21
C ILE A 77 3.53 5.47 32.99
N PRO A 78 4.82 5.72 32.68
CA PRO A 78 5.32 7.07 32.41
C PRO A 78 4.71 7.78 31.21
N TYR A 79 4.02 7.04 30.34
CA TYR A 79 3.46 7.52 29.07
C TYR A 79 1.93 7.51 29.04
N GLN A 80 1.26 7.19 30.14
CA GLN A 80 -0.20 7.04 30.21
C GLN A 80 -0.96 8.31 29.82
N GLU A 81 -0.44 9.51 30.06
CA GLU A 81 -1.06 10.76 29.63
C GLU A 81 -1.16 10.87 28.10
N PHE A 82 -0.26 10.18 27.36
CA PHE A 82 -0.18 10.19 25.90
C PHE A 82 -0.86 8.98 25.25
N SER A 83 -0.99 7.85 25.98
CA SER A 83 -1.56 6.60 25.44
C SER A 83 -3.02 6.40 25.78
N SER A 84 -3.53 7.01 26.85
CA SER A 84 -4.82 6.66 27.48
C SER A 84 -6.04 6.78 26.57
N ARG A 85 -6.06 7.69 25.60
CA ARG A 85 -7.15 7.80 24.62
C ARG A 85 -7.09 6.63 23.63
N MET A 86 -5.93 6.35 23.08
CA MET A 86 -5.75 5.28 22.10
C MET A 86 -5.92 3.89 22.73
N ALA A 87 -5.55 3.70 23.99
CA ALA A 87 -5.80 2.47 24.73
C ALA A 87 -7.30 2.10 24.83
N LYS A 88 -8.21 3.01 24.50
CA LYS A 88 -9.67 2.79 24.56
C LYS A 88 -10.33 2.86 23.18
N ALA A 89 -9.64 3.35 22.17
CA ALA A 89 -10.25 3.65 20.87
C ALA A 89 -10.73 2.40 20.16
N TYR A 90 -10.00 1.29 20.27
CA TYR A 90 -10.26 0.03 19.55
C TYR A 90 -10.46 -1.17 20.48
N ASN A 91 -10.67 -0.96 21.78
CA ASN A 91 -10.75 -2.03 22.76
C ASN A 91 -11.97 -2.96 22.61
N GLN A 92 -12.99 -2.52 21.89
CA GLN A 92 -14.15 -3.33 21.51
C GLN A 92 -14.54 -2.97 20.08
N THR A 93 -14.45 -3.92 19.19
CA THR A 93 -14.80 -3.81 17.78
C THR A 93 -15.86 -4.86 17.43
N ARG A 94 -16.33 -4.81 16.20
CA ARG A 94 -17.21 -5.85 15.63
C ARG A 94 -16.55 -6.45 14.43
N HIS A 95 -16.39 -7.76 14.46
CA HIS A 95 -15.80 -8.49 13.35
C HIS A 95 -16.58 -8.21 12.06
N PHE A 96 -15.88 -7.79 11.01
CA PHE A 96 -16.50 -7.26 9.79
C PHE A 96 -17.31 -8.32 9.00
N ILE A 97 -17.00 -9.62 9.12
CA ILE A 97 -17.77 -10.72 8.53
C ILE A 97 -18.88 -11.18 9.46
N THR A 98 -18.52 -11.68 10.67
CA THR A 98 -19.47 -12.36 11.57
C THR A 98 -20.41 -11.39 12.29
N ARG A 99 -20.01 -10.11 12.41
CA ARG A 99 -20.69 -9.07 13.20
C ARG A 99 -20.71 -9.34 14.71
N GLU A 100 -20.00 -10.32 15.18
CA GLU A 100 -19.80 -10.61 16.57
C GLU A 100 -18.81 -9.60 17.20
N ASN A 101 -18.84 -9.49 18.53
CA ASN A 101 -17.85 -8.65 19.22
C ASN A 101 -16.47 -9.30 19.10
N THR A 102 -15.47 -8.48 18.87
CA THR A 102 -14.06 -8.89 18.83
C THR A 102 -13.20 -7.78 19.44
N ASN A 103 -11.91 -7.97 19.44
CA ASN A 103 -10.91 -6.99 19.86
C ASN A 103 -9.61 -7.22 19.08
N PRO A 104 -8.67 -6.25 19.08
CA PRO A 104 -7.44 -6.34 18.32
C PRO A 104 -6.59 -7.60 18.58
N GLU A 105 -6.53 -8.09 19.82
CA GLU A 105 -5.73 -9.28 20.16
C GLU A 105 -6.35 -10.54 19.52
N GLU A 106 -7.67 -10.73 19.69
CA GLU A 106 -8.41 -11.86 19.09
C GLU A 106 -8.33 -11.81 17.55
N ALA A 107 -8.61 -10.67 16.95
CA ALA A 107 -8.58 -10.48 15.50
C ALA A 107 -7.20 -10.76 14.90
N PHE A 108 -6.13 -10.33 15.57
CA PHE A 108 -4.76 -10.61 15.14
C PHE A 108 -4.43 -12.11 15.23
N GLU A 109 -4.77 -12.76 16.36
CA GLU A 109 -4.55 -14.20 16.54
C GLU A 109 -5.33 -15.04 15.50
N GLU A 110 -6.60 -14.70 15.23
CA GLU A 110 -7.41 -15.35 14.20
C GLU A 110 -6.79 -15.21 12.81
N THR A 111 -6.29 -14.00 12.47
CA THR A 111 -5.63 -13.77 11.18
C THR A 111 -4.30 -14.53 11.07
N LEU A 112 -3.53 -14.66 12.14
CA LEU A 112 -2.31 -15.48 12.15
C LEU A 112 -2.62 -16.97 12.05
N ALA A 113 -3.71 -17.44 12.68
CA ALA A 113 -4.18 -18.82 12.53
C ALA A 113 -4.60 -19.12 11.09
N PHE A 114 -5.33 -18.20 10.47
CA PHE A 114 -5.67 -18.25 9.05
C PHE A 114 -4.42 -18.32 8.15
N ALA A 115 -3.40 -17.49 8.42
CA ALA A 115 -2.16 -17.51 7.65
C ALA A 115 -1.47 -18.88 7.68
N LYS A 116 -1.53 -19.59 8.82
CA LYS A 116 -1.03 -20.97 8.95
C LYS A 116 -1.92 -21.96 8.17
N GLU A 117 -3.23 -21.83 8.27
CA GLU A 117 -4.21 -22.71 7.60
C GLU A 117 -4.01 -22.67 6.07
N VAL A 118 -3.86 -21.48 5.50
CA VAL A 118 -3.67 -21.32 4.05
C VAL A 118 -2.24 -21.57 3.60
N ASN A 119 -1.32 -21.90 4.50
CA ASN A 119 0.11 -22.07 4.25
C ASN A 119 0.70 -20.83 3.55
N ALA A 120 0.50 -19.65 4.12
CA ALA A 120 1.05 -18.41 3.60
C ALA A 120 2.58 -18.46 3.53
N ASP A 121 3.14 -17.96 2.44
CA ASP A 121 4.59 -17.83 2.23
C ASP A 121 5.17 -16.64 3.00
N LEU A 122 4.33 -15.64 3.28
CA LEU A 122 4.70 -14.37 3.88
C LEU A 122 3.53 -13.73 4.62
N ILE A 123 3.81 -13.09 5.75
CA ILE A 123 2.91 -12.15 6.42
C ILE A 123 3.46 -10.74 6.21
N THR A 124 2.61 -9.80 5.80
CA THR A 124 2.99 -8.39 5.74
C THR A 124 2.21 -7.58 6.77
N LEU A 125 2.92 -6.89 7.65
CA LEU A 125 2.39 -6.01 8.69
C LEU A 125 2.62 -4.57 8.24
N ILE A 126 1.58 -3.93 7.70
CA ILE A 126 1.73 -2.66 6.99
C ILE A 126 1.17 -1.49 7.81
N GLY A 127 1.75 -1.35 9.00
CA GLY A 127 1.56 -0.20 9.87
C GLY A 127 0.28 -0.19 10.69
N ASP A 128 0.29 0.67 11.69
CA ASP A 128 -0.74 0.82 12.72
C ASP A 128 -1.08 -0.53 13.39
N ILE A 129 -0.05 -1.36 13.56
CA ILE A 129 -0.15 -2.61 14.32
C ILE A 129 -0.34 -2.28 15.80
N PHE A 130 0.24 -1.18 16.25
CA PHE A 130 0.13 -0.67 17.62
C PHE A 130 -0.62 0.66 17.66
N SER A 131 -1.48 0.83 18.66
CA SER A 131 -2.12 2.12 18.96
C SER A 131 -1.12 3.18 19.46
N PHE A 132 -0.02 2.74 20.05
CA PHE A 132 1.12 3.51 20.52
C PHE A 132 2.30 2.54 20.76
N PRO A 133 3.56 3.00 20.80
CA PRO A 133 4.73 2.12 20.87
C PRO A 133 4.91 1.43 22.24
N SER A 134 4.00 0.50 22.60
CA SER A 134 4.07 -0.29 23.81
C SER A 134 5.06 -1.43 23.70
N GLU A 135 5.97 -1.58 24.67
CA GLU A 135 6.89 -2.72 24.71
C GLU A 135 6.14 -4.05 24.88
N ALA A 136 5.12 -4.09 25.74
CA ALA A 136 4.33 -5.29 25.98
C ALA A 136 3.62 -5.76 24.71
N ALA A 137 3.05 -4.84 23.91
CA ALA A 137 2.40 -5.18 22.65
C ALA A 137 3.41 -5.66 21.61
N ILE A 138 4.56 -5.00 21.51
CA ILE A 138 5.63 -5.39 20.57
C ILE A 138 6.16 -6.78 20.89
N GLU A 139 6.47 -7.07 22.14
CA GLU A 139 6.93 -8.39 22.59
C GLU A 139 5.88 -9.48 22.31
N TRP A 140 4.61 -9.18 22.54
CA TRP A 140 3.51 -10.09 22.26
C TRP A 140 3.38 -10.39 20.76
N VAL A 141 3.43 -9.39 19.90
CA VAL A 141 3.40 -9.58 18.43
C VAL A 141 4.58 -10.41 17.96
N LEU A 142 5.79 -10.11 18.43
CA LEU A 142 6.99 -10.89 18.07
C LEU A 142 6.86 -12.37 18.48
N LEU A 143 6.30 -12.63 19.68
CA LEU A 143 6.01 -14.00 20.13
C LEU A 143 5.01 -14.68 19.19
N LYS A 144 3.88 -14.03 18.87
CA LYS A 144 2.84 -14.58 18.00
C LYS A 144 3.35 -14.85 16.58
N LEU A 145 4.13 -13.94 15.99
CA LEU A 145 4.78 -14.16 14.70
C LEU A 145 5.74 -15.35 14.73
N LYS A 146 6.55 -15.47 15.78
CA LYS A 146 7.45 -16.63 15.96
C LYS A 146 6.67 -17.95 16.04
N GLU A 147 5.51 -17.97 16.70
CA GLU A 147 4.66 -19.16 16.81
C GLU A 147 4.07 -19.60 15.45
N THR A 148 3.95 -18.70 14.48
CA THR A 148 3.52 -19.06 13.13
C THR A 148 4.60 -19.79 12.36
N GLY A 149 5.87 -19.43 12.56
CA GLY A 149 7.02 -19.88 11.75
C GLY A 149 7.02 -19.31 10.32
N ILE A 150 6.11 -18.40 9.99
CA ILE A 150 6.00 -17.77 8.66
C ILE A 150 6.87 -16.51 8.65
N PRO A 151 7.69 -16.28 7.61
CA PRO A 151 8.43 -15.02 7.43
C PRO A 151 7.49 -13.82 7.42
N TYR A 152 7.95 -12.68 7.92
CA TYR A 152 7.15 -11.46 7.87
C TYR A 152 7.95 -10.24 7.42
N ILE A 153 7.25 -9.25 6.88
CA ILE A 153 7.75 -7.90 6.60
C ILE A 153 6.94 -6.93 7.46
N TYR A 154 7.61 -6.00 8.11
CA TYR A 154 6.99 -4.93 8.89
C TYR A 154 7.40 -3.57 8.36
N ILE A 155 6.43 -2.66 8.29
CA ILE A 155 6.64 -1.22 8.08
C ILE A 155 5.76 -0.46 9.08
N ALA A 156 6.25 0.63 9.64
CA ALA A 156 5.48 1.40 10.61
C ALA A 156 4.34 2.21 9.95
N GLY A 157 3.22 2.27 10.65
CA GLY A 157 2.17 3.24 10.42
C GLY A 157 2.34 4.47 11.31
N ASN A 158 1.41 5.40 11.20
CA ASN A 158 1.50 6.65 11.94
C ASN A 158 1.18 6.52 13.44
N HIS A 159 0.50 5.47 13.88
CA HIS A 159 0.28 5.18 15.29
C HIS A 159 1.42 4.39 15.95
N ASP A 160 2.13 3.54 15.23
CA ASP A 160 3.13 2.63 15.79
C ASP A 160 4.21 3.34 16.62
N TRP A 161 4.55 4.58 16.28
CA TRP A 161 5.56 5.40 16.96
C TRP A 161 4.98 6.64 17.62
N HIS A 162 3.64 6.81 17.65
CA HIS A 162 3.01 8.05 18.12
C HIS A 162 2.42 7.92 19.51
N TYR A 163 2.86 8.81 20.41
CA TYR A 163 2.20 9.12 21.66
C TYR A 163 1.49 10.46 21.53
N GLU A 164 0.17 10.48 21.58
CA GLU A 164 -0.66 11.66 21.33
C GLU A 164 -0.35 12.82 22.28
N GLY A 165 -0.03 13.98 21.72
CA GLY A 165 0.30 15.19 22.47
C GLY A 165 1.75 15.24 22.96
N MET A 166 2.57 14.22 22.71
CA MET A 166 4.01 14.28 23.00
C MET A 166 4.68 15.34 22.15
N LYS A 167 5.56 16.14 22.75
CA LYS A 167 6.25 17.24 22.07
C LYS A 167 7.40 16.72 21.19
N GLY A 168 7.51 17.24 20.00
CA GLY A 168 8.56 16.92 19.02
C GLY A 168 8.08 17.14 17.60
N SER A 169 8.95 17.08 16.60
CA SER A 169 8.55 16.95 15.19
C SER A 169 8.13 15.52 14.91
N LEU A 170 7.36 15.30 13.85
CA LEU A 170 6.93 13.96 13.44
C LEU A 170 8.13 13.04 13.21
N GLU A 171 9.16 13.56 12.52
CA GLU A 171 10.38 12.82 12.23
C GLU A 171 11.14 12.46 13.53
N SER A 172 11.32 13.44 14.45
CA SER A 172 12.04 13.19 15.69
C SER A 172 11.32 12.21 16.62
N LEU A 173 9.98 12.27 16.67
CA LEU A 173 9.19 11.31 17.45
C LEU A 173 9.26 9.92 16.84
N ARG A 174 9.07 9.79 15.53
CA ARG A 174 9.21 8.53 14.81
C ARG A 174 10.59 7.91 15.06
N ASP A 175 11.65 8.65 14.79
CA ASP A 175 13.02 8.15 14.92
C ASP A 175 13.32 7.73 16.37
N THR A 176 12.85 8.52 17.35
CA THR A 176 12.98 8.18 18.78
C THR A 176 12.32 6.85 19.13
N TRP A 177 11.07 6.62 18.70
CA TRP A 177 10.32 5.44 19.11
C TRP A 177 10.66 4.21 18.27
N ILE A 178 11.09 4.39 17.02
CA ILE A 178 11.70 3.31 16.26
C ILE A 178 12.94 2.82 16.99
N GLU A 179 13.87 3.72 17.31
CA GLU A 179 15.14 3.35 17.98
C GLU A 179 14.91 2.70 19.36
N LYS A 180 14.00 3.28 20.15
CA LYS A 180 13.76 2.80 21.51
C LYS A 180 13.01 1.49 21.59
N ARG A 181 12.07 1.20 20.65
CA ARG A 181 11.12 0.10 20.83
C ARG A 181 10.88 -0.74 19.59
N LEU A 182 10.74 -0.13 18.38
CA LEU A 182 10.28 -0.85 17.21
C LEU A 182 11.36 -1.63 16.46
N LEU A 183 12.66 -1.34 16.69
CA LEU A 183 13.75 -1.99 15.95
C LEU A 183 13.67 -3.52 15.87
N PRO A 184 13.25 -4.27 16.92
CA PRO A 184 13.13 -5.71 16.82
C PRO A 184 12.20 -6.21 15.71
N LEU A 185 11.16 -5.45 15.37
CA LEU A 185 10.22 -5.80 14.30
C LEU A 185 10.85 -5.74 12.91
N TYR A 186 11.86 -4.92 12.70
CA TYR A 186 12.54 -4.76 11.41
C TYR A 186 13.60 -5.83 11.13
N GLN A 187 13.89 -6.71 12.10
CA GLN A 187 14.80 -7.85 11.92
C GLN A 187 16.19 -7.44 11.37
N GLY A 188 16.69 -6.27 11.79
CA GLY A 188 17.97 -5.70 11.35
C GLY A 188 17.94 -4.95 10.04
N ASN A 189 16.79 -4.87 9.36
CA ASN A 189 16.65 -4.06 8.15
C ASN A 189 16.48 -2.57 8.48
N ASN A 190 16.69 -1.72 7.47
CA ASN A 190 16.50 -0.28 7.62
C ASN A 190 15.00 0.04 7.81
N PRO A 191 14.59 0.71 8.90
CA PRO A 191 13.21 1.02 9.18
C PRO A 191 12.51 1.91 8.15
N LEU A 192 13.26 2.78 7.47
CA LEU A 192 12.68 3.72 6.51
C LEU A 192 12.51 3.11 5.12
N MET A 193 13.32 2.11 4.75
CA MET A 193 13.28 1.50 3.43
C MET A 193 14.06 0.18 3.42
N ALA A 194 13.42 -0.87 2.93
CA ALA A 194 14.04 -2.18 2.79
C ALA A 194 13.48 -2.92 1.58
N ALA A 195 14.27 -3.84 1.02
CA ALA A 195 13.86 -4.71 -0.08
C ALA A 195 13.97 -6.18 0.35
N TYR A 196 12.96 -6.97 0.00
CA TYR A 196 12.86 -8.39 0.33
C TYR A 196 12.57 -9.19 -0.93
N ASP A 197 13.45 -10.09 -1.30
CA ASP A 197 13.31 -10.94 -2.47
C ASP A 197 12.63 -12.26 -2.11
N ILE A 198 11.40 -12.46 -2.58
CA ILE A 198 10.58 -13.65 -2.32
C ILE A 198 10.18 -14.27 -3.65
N LYS A 199 10.68 -15.47 -3.95
CA LYS A 199 10.31 -16.25 -5.16
C LYS A 199 10.31 -15.39 -6.44
N GLY A 200 11.32 -14.53 -6.62
CA GLY A 200 11.51 -13.71 -7.81
C GLY A 200 10.71 -12.41 -7.88
N ILE A 201 9.94 -12.08 -6.86
CA ILE A 201 9.31 -10.76 -6.67
C ILE A 201 10.05 -10.01 -5.58
N ARG A 202 10.33 -8.73 -5.79
CA ARG A 202 10.93 -7.84 -4.79
C ARG A 202 9.87 -6.99 -4.12
N PHE A 203 9.73 -7.16 -2.81
CA PHE A 203 8.84 -6.37 -1.96
C PHE A 203 9.62 -5.20 -1.38
N LEU A 204 9.15 -3.99 -1.65
CA LEU A 204 9.74 -2.75 -1.16
C LEU A 204 8.91 -2.22 0.00
N ALA A 205 9.42 -2.30 1.21
CA ALA A 205 8.84 -1.66 2.39
C ALA A 205 9.40 -0.24 2.50
N ILE A 206 8.57 0.79 2.36
CA ILE A 206 8.98 2.20 2.42
C ILE A 206 8.07 2.93 3.42
N ASP A 207 8.68 3.46 4.48
CA ASP A 207 7.97 4.22 5.52
C ASP A 207 7.49 5.57 4.98
N ASN A 208 6.17 5.74 4.94
CA ASN A 208 5.52 7.02 4.65
C ASN A 208 4.63 7.49 5.82
N SER A 209 4.83 6.95 7.00
CA SER A 209 3.99 7.17 8.19
C SER A 209 3.96 8.63 8.69
N THR A 210 4.86 9.48 8.21
CA THR A 210 4.84 10.93 8.45
C THR A 210 4.12 11.70 7.32
N TYR A 211 3.45 11.04 6.39
CA TYR A 211 2.91 11.61 5.14
C TYR A 211 3.98 12.17 4.20
N GLN A 212 5.26 11.97 4.49
CA GLN A 212 6.37 12.49 3.71
C GLN A 212 7.34 11.38 3.31
N ILE A 213 7.96 11.57 2.17
CA ILE A 213 9.07 10.75 1.67
C ILE A 213 10.31 11.64 1.62
N ASN A 214 11.45 11.13 2.09
CA ASN A 214 12.72 11.83 2.01
C ASN A 214 13.51 11.44 0.74
N GLU A 215 14.60 12.17 0.46
CA GLU A 215 15.41 11.96 -0.74
C GLU A 215 16.07 10.58 -0.80
N LYS A 216 16.46 10.01 0.36
CA LYS A 216 17.07 8.67 0.40
C LYS A 216 16.06 7.58 0.03
N GLN A 217 14.82 7.71 0.50
CA GLN A 217 13.74 6.80 0.15
C GLN A 217 13.37 6.88 -1.33
N LEU A 218 13.33 8.09 -1.90
CA LEU A 218 13.11 8.28 -3.33
C LEU A 218 14.22 7.67 -4.16
N ALA A 219 15.48 7.95 -3.82
CA ALA A 219 16.64 7.38 -4.51
C ALA A 219 16.67 5.84 -4.43
N PHE A 220 16.36 5.27 -3.25
CA PHE A 220 16.22 3.84 -3.06
C PHE A 220 15.15 3.26 -3.99
N PHE A 221 13.96 3.86 -4.04
CA PHE A 221 12.88 3.39 -4.93
C PHE A 221 13.32 3.41 -6.41
N GLU A 222 13.94 4.50 -6.86
CA GLU A 222 14.44 4.63 -8.24
C GLU A 222 15.51 3.57 -8.57
N GLU A 223 16.40 3.26 -7.65
CA GLU A 223 17.38 2.17 -7.78
C GLU A 223 16.69 0.81 -7.96
N GLN A 224 15.66 0.53 -7.13
CA GLN A 224 14.94 -0.74 -7.24
C GLN A 224 14.15 -0.83 -8.56
N VAL A 225 13.55 0.26 -9.03
CA VAL A 225 12.91 0.31 -10.35
C VAL A 225 13.93 0.01 -11.46
N ALA A 226 15.13 0.59 -11.38
CA ALA A 226 16.19 0.38 -12.36
C ALA A 226 16.73 -1.06 -12.39
N SER A 227 16.53 -1.85 -11.34
CA SER A 227 16.92 -3.26 -11.29
C SER A 227 16.16 -4.13 -12.30
N GLY A 228 14.98 -3.69 -12.76
CA GLY A 228 14.13 -4.43 -13.69
C GLY A 228 13.45 -5.67 -13.08
N MET A 229 13.59 -5.93 -11.78
CA MET A 229 12.86 -6.99 -11.11
C MET A 229 11.37 -6.65 -10.97
N PRO A 230 10.46 -7.65 -10.92
CA PRO A 230 9.07 -7.41 -10.55
C PRO A 230 9.01 -6.83 -9.14
N LEU A 231 8.33 -5.68 -8.97
CA LEU A 231 8.26 -4.95 -7.71
C LEU A 231 6.84 -4.97 -7.13
N VAL A 232 6.76 -5.05 -5.82
CA VAL A 232 5.56 -4.77 -5.01
C VAL A 232 5.92 -3.69 -4.02
N LEU A 233 5.12 -2.62 -3.93
CA LEU A 233 5.32 -1.55 -2.96
C LEU A 233 4.42 -1.77 -1.74
N LEU A 234 5.03 -1.74 -0.57
CA LEU A 234 4.39 -1.79 0.73
C LEU A 234 4.59 -0.43 1.42
N VAL A 235 3.50 0.29 1.63
CA VAL A 235 3.45 1.58 2.35
C VAL A 235 2.20 1.60 3.21
N HIS A 236 2.25 2.25 4.37
CA HIS A 236 1.09 2.30 5.24
C HIS A 236 0.01 3.24 4.69
N ILE A 237 0.35 4.51 4.48
CA ILE A 237 -0.58 5.52 3.96
C ILE A 237 -0.72 5.34 2.45
N PRO A 238 -1.93 5.18 1.91
CA PRO A 238 -2.12 5.01 0.46
C PRO A 238 -1.49 6.14 -0.34
N MET A 239 -1.05 5.83 -1.54
CA MET A 239 -0.66 6.86 -2.51
C MET A 239 -1.93 7.56 -3.02
N TYR A 240 -1.90 8.88 -3.12
CA TYR A 240 -3.06 9.67 -3.54
C TYR A 240 -3.67 9.16 -4.86
N ALA A 241 -4.98 8.99 -4.85
CA ALA A 241 -5.80 8.68 -6.01
C ALA A 241 -6.80 9.82 -6.28
N PRO A 242 -6.97 10.28 -7.53
CA PRO A 242 -7.94 11.31 -7.87
C PRO A 242 -9.36 10.98 -7.37
N GLY A 243 -10.05 11.97 -6.80
CA GLY A 243 -11.41 11.81 -6.25
C GLY A 243 -11.46 11.30 -4.81
N LYS A 244 -10.32 10.98 -4.20
CA LYS A 244 -10.26 10.63 -2.78
C LYS A 244 -10.10 11.88 -1.89
N HIS A 245 -10.52 11.77 -0.63
CA HIS A 245 -10.34 12.82 0.37
C HIS A 245 -8.86 13.16 0.56
N VAL A 246 -8.55 14.40 0.97
CA VAL A 246 -7.17 14.88 1.09
C VAL A 246 -6.33 14.06 2.08
N SER A 247 -6.94 13.60 3.17
CA SER A 247 -6.29 12.76 4.19
C SER A 247 -6.15 11.29 3.79
N PHE A 248 -6.72 10.89 2.65
CA PHE A 248 -6.66 9.50 2.17
C PHE A 248 -5.23 9.12 1.76
N GLY A 249 -4.45 10.03 1.15
CA GLY A 249 -3.23 9.56 0.51
C GLY A 249 -2.03 10.49 0.55
N CYS A 250 -0.87 9.84 0.62
CA CYS A 250 0.43 10.45 0.47
C CYS A 250 0.65 10.94 -0.97
N GLY A 251 1.13 12.17 -1.14
CA GLY A 251 1.35 12.77 -2.47
C GLY A 251 0.15 13.53 -3.04
N ASN A 252 -0.92 13.76 -2.25
CA ASN A 252 -2.02 14.63 -2.69
C ASN A 252 -1.51 16.09 -2.78
N PRO A 253 -1.61 16.74 -3.97
CA PRO A 253 -1.10 18.09 -4.15
C PRO A 253 -1.82 19.14 -3.28
N ASN A 254 -3.00 18.82 -2.77
CA ASN A 254 -3.80 19.71 -1.91
C ASN A 254 -3.63 19.42 -0.41
N TRP A 255 -2.82 18.41 -0.02
CA TRP A 255 -2.61 18.09 1.38
C TRP A 255 -1.77 19.16 2.09
N GLY A 256 -2.17 19.49 3.32
CA GLY A 256 -1.44 20.42 4.17
C GLY A 256 -2.32 20.92 5.32
N ALA A 257 -1.77 21.78 6.18
CA ALA A 257 -2.42 22.25 7.40
C ALA A 257 -3.76 22.97 7.21
N PHE A 258 -4.03 23.51 6.03
CA PHE A 258 -5.30 24.20 5.74
C PHE A 258 -6.39 23.28 5.18
N THR A 259 -6.03 22.12 4.71
CA THR A 259 -6.93 21.20 3.99
C THR A 259 -7.15 19.86 4.68
N ASP A 260 -6.18 19.43 5.49
CA ASP A 260 -6.26 18.24 6.31
C ASP A 260 -5.97 18.58 7.77
N ARG A 261 -6.98 18.43 8.63
CA ARG A 261 -6.92 18.76 10.05
C ARG A 261 -6.85 17.53 10.96
N ASN A 262 -6.57 16.35 10.40
CA ASN A 262 -6.47 15.12 11.19
C ASN A 262 -5.42 15.23 12.29
N PHE A 263 -4.37 16.04 12.10
CA PHE A 263 -3.40 16.31 13.16
C PHE A 263 -4.03 16.86 14.45
N GLU A 264 -5.15 17.59 14.39
CA GLU A 264 -5.84 18.12 15.58
C GLU A 264 -6.51 16.98 16.37
N LEU A 265 -7.14 16.03 15.67
CA LEU A 265 -7.82 14.87 16.27
C LEU A 265 -6.83 13.94 16.97
N GLU A 266 -5.69 13.72 16.33
CA GLU A 266 -4.64 12.83 16.81
C GLU A 266 -3.63 13.52 17.74
N ARG A 267 -3.85 14.82 18.04
CA ARG A 267 -2.95 15.68 18.84
C ARG A 267 -1.49 15.63 18.35
N ARG A 268 -1.31 15.65 17.04
CA ARG A 268 -0.02 15.68 16.38
C ARG A 268 0.48 17.11 16.16
N PRO A 269 1.78 17.31 15.90
CA PRO A 269 2.25 18.57 15.35
C PRO A 269 1.46 18.93 14.09
N LYS A 270 1.21 20.23 13.92
CA LYS A 270 0.50 20.76 12.75
C LYS A 270 1.19 20.35 11.45
N TRP A 271 0.42 19.94 10.46
CA TRP A 271 0.97 19.66 9.13
C TRP A 271 1.65 20.90 8.52
N PRO A 272 2.65 20.73 7.64
CA PRO A 272 3.26 21.85 6.94
C PRO A 272 2.24 22.65 6.14
N GLU A 273 2.32 23.98 6.20
CA GLU A 273 1.46 24.88 5.42
C GLU A 273 1.73 24.77 3.92
N SER A 274 2.98 24.47 3.55
CA SER A 274 3.40 24.21 2.17
C SER A 274 2.91 22.86 1.64
N GLY A 275 2.28 22.01 2.48
CA GLY A 275 1.85 20.67 2.11
C GLY A 275 3.02 19.69 1.96
N HIS A 276 2.84 18.73 1.05
CA HIS A 276 3.90 17.73 0.77
C HIS A 276 5.17 18.38 0.20
N SER A 277 6.32 17.81 0.56
CA SER A 277 7.60 18.14 -0.07
C SER A 277 7.59 17.79 -1.56
N GLN A 278 8.43 18.48 -2.35
CA GLN A 278 8.58 18.14 -3.76
C GLN A 278 9.08 16.69 -3.96
N THR A 279 9.87 16.17 -3.04
CA THR A 279 10.35 14.79 -3.01
C THR A 279 9.20 13.81 -2.88
N THR A 280 8.24 14.08 -1.98
CA THR A 280 7.03 13.27 -1.81
C THR A 280 6.17 13.27 -3.08
N LEU A 281 5.95 14.43 -3.68
CA LEU A 281 5.20 14.56 -4.94
C LEU A 281 5.91 13.84 -6.11
N ASN A 282 7.24 13.89 -6.15
CA ASN A 282 8.04 13.17 -7.13
C ASN A 282 7.96 11.65 -6.91
N PHE A 283 8.03 11.18 -5.67
CA PHE A 283 7.86 9.78 -5.33
C PHE A 283 6.51 9.25 -5.82
N HIS A 284 5.41 9.94 -5.50
CA HIS A 284 4.07 9.59 -5.98
C HIS A 284 4.04 9.42 -7.50
N ARG A 285 4.59 10.37 -8.25
CA ARG A 285 4.65 10.28 -9.72
C ARG A 285 5.47 9.07 -10.18
N LYS A 286 6.66 8.87 -9.60
CA LYS A 286 7.57 7.77 -9.95
C LYS A 286 6.98 6.39 -9.66
N VAL A 287 6.20 6.25 -8.58
CA VAL A 287 5.50 5.01 -8.25
C VAL A 287 4.57 4.61 -9.39
N PHE A 288 3.71 5.50 -9.86
CA PHE A 288 2.76 5.16 -10.92
C PHE A 288 3.39 5.15 -12.33
N ASP A 289 4.59 5.67 -12.50
CA ASP A 289 5.36 5.59 -13.74
C ASP A 289 6.31 4.37 -13.79
N ALA A 290 6.50 3.65 -12.68
CA ALA A 290 7.42 2.52 -12.61
C ALA A 290 6.96 1.37 -13.52
N PRO A 291 7.75 0.96 -14.54
CA PRO A 291 7.31 -0.02 -15.52
C PRO A 291 7.16 -1.43 -14.94
N ASN A 292 7.97 -1.78 -13.93
CA ASN A 292 8.07 -3.10 -13.31
C ASN A 292 7.31 -3.23 -11.97
N LEU A 293 6.51 -2.22 -11.59
CA LEU A 293 5.66 -2.28 -10.40
C LEU A 293 4.39 -3.10 -10.71
N LEU A 294 4.18 -4.18 -9.98
CA LEU A 294 3.01 -5.06 -10.08
C LEU A 294 1.81 -4.51 -9.31
N GLY A 295 2.03 -3.97 -8.11
CA GLY A 295 0.96 -3.46 -7.26
C GLY A 295 1.48 -2.74 -6.02
N ILE A 296 0.55 -2.07 -5.33
CA ILE A 296 0.78 -1.32 -4.10
C ILE A 296 -0.20 -1.82 -3.05
N PHE A 297 0.29 -2.15 -1.84
CA PHE A 297 -0.55 -2.59 -0.73
C PHE A 297 -0.41 -1.64 0.44
N THR A 298 -1.55 -1.28 1.04
CA THR A 298 -1.65 -0.21 2.04
C THR A 298 -2.72 -0.50 3.09
N GLY A 299 -2.74 0.30 4.16
CA GLY A 299 -3.76 0.31 5.20
C GLY A 299 -4.32 1.73 5.45
N HIS A 300 -4.32 2.18 6.72
CA HIS A 300 -4.55 3.55 7.18
C HIS A 300 -6.01 4.04 7.12
N ILE A 301 -6.78 3.66 6.12
CA ILE A 301 -8.13 4.21 5.87
C ILE A 301 -9.22 3.39 6.56
N HIS A 302 -8.88 2.23 7.11
CA HIS A 302 -9.83 1.31 7.77
C HIS A 302 -11.02 0.96 6.87
N ARG A 303 -10.79 0.85 5.57
CA ARG A 303 -11.81 0.51 4.58
C ARG A 303 -11.17 -0.03 3.32
N ASN A 304 -11.63 -1.20 2.89
CA ASN A 304 -11.21 -1.77 1.62
C ASN A 304 -11.47 -0.83 0.45
N SER A 305 -10.46 -0.64 -0.38
CA SER A 305 -10.62 0.01 -1.68
C SER A 305 -9.58 -0.48 -2.68
N ILE A 306 -9.93 -0.36 -3.96
CA ILE A 306 -9.01 -0.59 -5.07
C ILE A 306 -9.01 0.63 -5.97
N GLU A 307 -7.85 1.17 -6.22
CA GLU A 307 -7.61 2.20 -7.21
C GLU A 307 -6.67 1.67 -8.29
N ILE A 308 -6.96 1.98 -9.55
CA ILE A 308 -6.07 1.66 -10.67
C ILE A 308 -5.62 2.96 -11.31
N ILE A 309 -4.35 3.30 -11.13
CA ILE A 309 -3.77 4.55 -11.64
C ILE A 309 -2.66 4.20 -12.62
N LYS A 310 -2.78 4.70 -13.85
CA LYS A 310 -1.85 4.36 -14.95
C LYS A 310 -1.61 2.85 -15.10
N GLY A 311 -2.66 2.05 -14.85
CA GLY A 311 -2.60 0.59 -14.91
C GLY A 311 -1.90 -0.07 -13.72
N LYS A 312 -1.55 0.67 -12.66
CA LYS A 312 -0.99 0.15 -11.41
C LYS A 312 -2.10 0.01 -10.35
N PRO A 313 -2.40 -1.19 -9.89
CA PRO A 313 -3.38 -1.41 -8.83
C PRO A 313 -2.78 -1.00 -7.49
N GLN A 314 -3.54 -0.24 -6.72
CA GLN A 314 -3.34 0.02 -5.30
C GLN A 314 -4.49 -0.60 -4.54
N ILE A 315 -4.20 -1.36 -3.51
CA ILE A 315 -5.19 -2.04 -2.69
C ILE A 315 -5.01 -1.60 -1.25
N VAL A 316 -6.09 -1.10 -0.68
CA VAL A 316 -6.18 -0.73 0.74
C VAL A 316 -6.95 -1.81 1.46
N THR A 317 -6.43 -2.31 2.58
CA THR A 317 -7.13 -3.29 3.42
C THR A 317 -8.03 -2.62 4.44
N ASP A 318 -9.05 -3.35 4.93
CA ASP A 318 -9.80 -2.99 6.14
C ASP A 318 -8.92 -3.14 7.39
N ASP A 319 -9.35 -2.52 8.50
CA ASP A 319 -8.65 -2.61 9.77
C ASP A 319 -8.67 -4.02 10.36
N ASN A 320 -7.51 -4.50 10.74
CA ASN A 320 -7.38 -5.80 11.41
C ASN A 320 -7.94 -5.75 12.85
N ALA A 321 -8.08 -4.57 13.46
CA ALA A 321 -8.78 -4.42 14.74
C ALA A 321 -10.21 -4.97 14.70
N SER A 322 -10.83 -5.02 13.53
CA SER A 322 -12.15 -5.61 13.26
C SER A 322 -12.07 -6.93 12.48
N GLY A 323 -10.91 -7.57 12.43
CA GLY A 323 -10.69 -8.84 11.72
C GLY A 323 -10.42 -8.68 10.22
N GLY A 324 -10.14 -7.45 9.72
CA GLY A 324 -9.80 -7.21 8.33
C GLY A 324 -8.40 -7.74 7.98
N TYR A 325 -8.25 -8.33 6.79
CA TYR A 325 -7.00 -8.74 6.18
C TYR A 325 -7.19 -8.95 4.68
N LEU A 326 -6.11 -9.15 3.92
CA LEU A 326 -6.20 -9.63 2.54
C LEU A 326 -5.37 -10.91 2.39
N GLU A 327 -5.90 -11.90 1.68
CA GLU A 327 -5.12 -12.99 1.10
C GLU A 327 -4.69 -12.57 -0.31
N ILE A 328 -3.39 -12.36 -0.52
CA ILE A 328 -2.85 -11.90 -1.78
C ILE A 328 -2.12 -13.05 -2.46
N ASN A 329 -2.58 -13.41 -3.64
CA ASN A 329 -2.05 -14.51 -4.42
C ASN A 329 -1.38 -13.97 -5.71
N PHE A 330 -0.07 -14.11 -5.82
CA PHE A 330 0.67 -13.90 -7.07
C PHE A 330 0.72 -15.22 -7.83
N ILE A 331 0.18 -15.24 -9.05
CA ILE A 331 0.01 -16.47 -9.83
C ILE A 331 0.72 -16.35 -11.17
N PRO A 332 1.63 -17.31 -11.50
CA PRO A 332 2.22 -17.40 -12.81
C PRO A 332 1.15 -17.59 -13.90
N ILE A 333 1.36 -16.94 -15.05
CA ILE A 333 0.52 -17.16 -16.22
C ILE A 333 1.17 -18.23 -17.06
N ALA A 334 0.46 -19.33 -17.31
CA ALA A 334 0.92 -20.35 -18.24
C ALA A 334 1.06 -19.78 -19.65
N GLU A 335 2.03 -20.29 -20.44
CA GLU A 335 2.24 -19.82 -21.83
C GLU A 335 0.98 -19.95 -22.70
N THR A 336 0.14 -20.95 -22.43
CA THR A 336 -1.13 -21.19 -23.10
C THR A 336 -2.18 -20.13 -22.82
N ASP A 337 -2.07 -19.43 -21.69
CA ASP A 337 -3.08 -18.46 -21.21
C ASP A 337 -2.68 -17.01 -21.48
N LYS A 338 -1.54 -16.77 -22.10
CA LYS A 338 -1.03 -15.42 -22.44
C LYS A 338 -2.03 -14.59 -23.26
N ARG A 339 -2.99 -15.23 -23.92
CA ARG A 339 -4.04 -14.55 -24.70
C ARG A 339 -5.17 -13.95 -23.86
N LEU A 340 -5.24 -14.29 -22.57
CA LEU A 340 -6.33 -13.84 -21.67
C LEU A 340 -6.03 -12.48 -21.02
N ILE A 341 -4.83 -11.90 -21.24
CA ILE A 341 -4.40 -10.65 -20.59
C ILE A 341 -4.08 -9.57 -21.65
N ILE A 342 -4.84 -9.55 -22.72
CA ILE A 342 -4.72 -8.50 -23.76
C ILE A 342 -5.65 -7.33 -23.44
#